data_40692573036a14b9f038099d7ebd13b2
#
_entry.id   40692573036a14b9f038099d7ebd13b2
#
_cell.length_a   1.000
_cell.length_b   1.000
_cell.length_c   1.000
_cell.angle_alpha   90.00
_cell.angle_beta   90.00
_cell.angle_gamma   90.00
#
_symmetry.space_group_name_H-M   'P 1'
#
loop_
_entity.id
_entity.type
_entity.pdbx_description
1 polymer ?
#
loop_
_entity_poly.entity_id
_entity_poly.type
_entity_poly.pdbx_seq_one_letter_code
_entity_poly.pdbx_strand_id
1 'polypeptide(L)'
;MRNEKITPLYERLSRDDELQGESNSISNQKQMLEDFARRNGLPNPTHFTDDGISGTRFDRPGFLAMMEEVEAGRVEAIVIKDMSRLGRDYLKVGQVMEVLRQRGVRLIAINDGVDSLKGDDDFTPFRNIMNEFYARDTSRKIRSVFKSKGMSGKHLTGTVIYGYLWDEKREHWLVDEEAAEVVRRIFSLTLEGYGPYQIACKLSTDRIEIPVVHLARFNEGVNRSKPVKDPYGWGSSTIVNILKKREYLGHTINFKTRKHFKDKKSHYVSEDEWTIFENTHEAIIDQQTFDLVQKIRSNVRRYPNGWGEAAPLTGLL
;
A
#
# COMPACT_ATOMS: atom_id res chain seq x y z
N MET A 1 36.31 -7.08 37.92
CA MET A 1 35.41 -6.07 38.52
C MET A 1 34.01 -6.39 38.05
N ARG A 2 33.04 -6.68 38.95
CA ARG A 2 31.62 -6.78 38.57
C ARG A 2 31.22 -5.38 38.12
N ASN A 3 30.89 -5.23 36.81
CA ASN A 3 30.24 -4.00 36.33
C ASN A 3 28.90 -3.92 37.07
N GLU A 4 28.81 -3.06 38.08
CA GLU A 4 27.57 -2.81 38.80
C GLU A 4 26.60 -2.18 37.81
N LYS A 5 25.48 -2.87 37.56
CA LYS A 5 24.42 -2.35 36.73
C LYS A 5 23.78 -1.12 37.37
N ILE A 6 23.42 -0.15 36.55
CA ILE A 6 22.75 1.09 36.96
C ILE A 6 21.28 1.03 36.57
N THR A 7 20.47 1.83 37.23
CA THR A 7 19.08 2.12 36.87
C THR A 7 18.97 3.57 36.42
N PRO A 8 18.99 3.86 35.10
CA PRO A 8 18.75 5.20 34.60
C PRO A 8 17.39 5.73 35.02
N LEU A 9 17.38 6.91 35.60
CA LEU A 9 16.23 7.75 35.87
C LEU A 9 16.25 8.86 34.82
N TYR A 10 15.31 8.84 33.88
CA TYR A 10 15.36 9.78 32.78
C TYR A 10 14.27 10.86 32.92
N GLU A 11 14.71 12.11 32.97
CA GLU A 11 13.87 13.30 33.08
C GLU A 11 14.00 14.18 31.85
N ARG A 12 12.85 14.71 31.40
CA ARG A 12 12.82 15.67 30.32
C ARG A 12 11.78 16.76 30.60
N LEU A 13 12.15 18.00 30.33
CA LEU A 13 11.24 19.15 30.29
C LEU A 13 11.45 19.87 28.97
N SER A 14 10.37 20.27 28.29
CA SER A 14 10.41 21.15 27.14
C SER A 14 9.82 22.51 27.49
N ARG A 15 10.17 23.58 26.75
CA ARG A 15 9.58 24.90 26.94
C ARG A 15 8.07 24.91 26.82
N ASP A 16 7.49 24.01 26.05
CA ASP A 16 6.04 23.85 25.91
C ASP A 16 5.40 23.20 27.14
N ASP A 17 6.16 22.36 27.88
CA ASP A 17 5.70 21.70 29.10
C ASP A 17 5.65 22.66 30.30
N GLU A 18 6.46 23.74 30.28
CA GLU A 18 6.46 24.78 31.32
C GLU A 18 5.14 25.59 31.35
N LEU A 19 4.46 25.68 30.23
CA LEU A 19 3.20 26.42 30.10
C LEU A 19 1.99 25.65 30.66
N GLN A 20 2.13 24.38 31.00
CA GLN A 20 1.00 23.50 31.41
C GLN A 20 0.89 23.23 32.92
N GLY A 21 1.68 23.89 33.77
CA GLY A 21 1.46 23.92 35.24
C GLY A 21 2.31 23.00 36.10
N GLU A 22 2.30 23.27 37.32
CA GLU A 22 3.08 23.03 38.52
C GLU A 22 3.78 21.67 38.77
N SER A 23 3.41 20.57 38.17
CA SER A 23 3.98 19.26 38.53
C SER A 23 5.10 18.77 37.63
N ASN A 24 5.60 19.58 36.69
CA ASN A 24 6.52 19.15 35.67
C ASN A 24 7.95 19.58 35.81
N SER A 25 8.35 20.27 36.88
CA SER A 25 9.74 20.67 37.07
C SER A 25 10.69 19.45 37.09
N ILE A 26 11.89 19.62 36.57
CA ILE A 26 12.94 18.58 36.58
C ILE A 26 13.19 18.07 38.01
N SER A 27 13.18 18.97 39.01
CA SER A 27 13.39 18.62 40.43
C SER A 27 12.30 17.66 40.93
N ASN A 28 11.03 17.94 40.62
CA ASN A 28 9.92 17.07 41.01
C ASN A 28 9.98 15.70 40.29
N GLN A 29 10.40 15.68 39.02
CA GLN A 29 10.60 14.42 38.32
C GLN A 29 11.73 13.60 38.98
N LYS A 30 12.84 14.20 39.26
CA LYS A 30 14.00 13.54 39.96
C LYS A 30 13.57 12.90 41.27
N GLN A 31 12.92 13.66 42.12
CA GLN A 31 12.47 13.16 43.44
C GLN A 31 11.49 12.00 43.26
N MET A 32 10.49 12.11 42.33
CA MET A 32 9.53 11.07 42.07
C MET A 32 10.17 9.76 41.57
N LEU A 33 11.13 9.86 40.64
CA LEU A 33 11.80 8.70 40.06
C LEU A 33 12.74 8.04 41.09
N GLU A 34 13.45 8.83 41.89
CA GLU A 34 14.31 8.33 42.94
C GLU A 34 13.55 7.61 44.06
N ASP A 35 12.41 8.20 44.52
CA ASP A 35 11.53 7.56 45.48
C ASP A 35 10.94 6.26 44.96
N PHE A 36 10.57 6.22 43.69
CA PHE A 36 10.11 5.00 43.04
C PHE A 36 11.18 3.93 42.99
N ALA A 37 12.40 4.29 42.54
CA ALA A 37 13.52 3.35 42.46
C ALA A 37 13.87 2.76 43.85
N ARG A 38 13.90 3.59 44.88
CA ARG A 38 14.16 3.18 46.27
C ARG A 38 13.07 2.20 46.77
N ARG A 39 11.77 2.52 46.56
CA ARG A 39 10.66 1.68 47.01
C ARG A 39 10.63 0.32 46.32
N ASN A 40 11.10 0.25 45.09
CA ASN A 40 11.09 -0.98 44.28
C ASN A 40 12.45 -1.72 44.31
N GLY A 41 13.43 -1.28 45.12
CA GLY A 41 14.72 -1.93 45.27
C GLY A 41 15.56 -1.96 44.00
N LEU A 42 15.42 -0.94 43.13
CA LEU A 42 16.18 -0.86 41.90
C LEU A 42 17.61 -0.41 42.18
N PRO A 43 18.64 -1.08 41.64
CA PRO A 43 20.03 -0.81 42.00
C PRO A 43 20.59 0.46 41.33
N ASN A 44 21.45 1.16 42.03
CA ASN A 44 22.29 2.27 41.53
C ASN A 44 21.50 3.28 40.67
N PRO A 45 20.47 3.98 41.20
CA PRO A 45 19.71 4.96 40.46
C PRO A 45 20.62 6.10 40.00
N THR A 46 20.63 6.38 38.69
CA THR A 46 21.49 7.39 38.06
C THR A 46 20.63 8.29 37.16
N HIS A 47 20.71 9.60 37.37
CA HIS A 47 19.92 10.59 36.65
C HIS A 47 20.53 10.93 35.29
N PHE A 48 19.63 10.92 34.25
CA PHE A 48 19.90 11.42 32.91
C PHE A 48 18.86 12.48 32.57
N THR A 49 19.29 13.72 32.38
CA THR A 49 18.39 14.87 32.33
C THR A 49 18.58 15.64 31.04
N ASP A 50 17.44 15.94 30.34
CA ASP A 50 17.36 16.85 29.21
C ASP A 50 16.37 17.97 29.53
N ASP A 51 16.89 19.16 29.82
CA ASP A 51 16.09 20.34 30.11
C ASP A 51 16.01 21.29 28.91
N GLY A 52 14.82 21.86 28.66
CA GLY A 52 14.54 22.79 27.55
C GLY A 52 14.50 22.14 26.17
N ILE A 53 14.56 20.81 26.05
CA ILE A 53 14.62 20.10 24.76
C ILE A 53 13.29 19.42 24.42
N SER A 54 12.79 19.65 23.19
CA SER A 54 11.54 19.07 22.70
C SER A 54 11.59 17.54 22.63
N GLY A 55 10.47 16.88 22.98
CA GLY A 55 10.30 15.43 22.84
C GLY A 55 10.24 14.90 21.40
N THR A 56 10.22 15.77 20.39
CA THR A 56 10.31 15.36 18.98
C THR A 56 11.73 15.08 18.51
N ARG A 57 12.73 15.58 19.23
CA ARG A 57 14.16 15.36 18.99
C ARG A 57 14.65 14.17 19.78
N PHE A 58 15.57 13.38 19.20
CA PHE A 58 16.20 12.22 19.84
C PHE A 58 17.73 12.36 19.94
N ASP A 59 18.27 13.46 19.43
CA ASP A 59 19.67 13.88 19.55
C ASP A 59 19.92 14.68 20.85
N ARG A 60 19.33 14.22 21.95
CA ARG A 60 19.39 14.85 23.27
C ARG A 60 20.56 14.27 24.06
N PRO A 61 21.44 15.11 24.68
CA PRO A 61 22.65 14.64 25.36
C PRO A 61 22.38 13.62 26.49
N GLY A 62 21.39 13.90 27.36
CA GLY A 62 21.02 12.98 28.43
C GLY A 62 20.43 11.66 27.91
N PHE A 63 19.59 11.73 26.90
CA PHE A 63 19.03 10.53 26.25
C PHE A 63 20.10 9.68 25.57
N LEU A 64 21.05 10.31 24.86
CA LEU A 64 22.11 9.59 24.15
C LEU A 64 23.06 8.93 25.17
N ALA A 65 23.46 9.66 26.24
CA ALA A 65 24.28 9.09 27.31
C ALA A 65 23.61 7.88 27.99
N MET A 66 22.30 7.96 28.24
CA MET A 66 21.52 6.83 28.75
C MET A 66 21.56 5.63 27.79
N MET A 67 21.38 5.87 26.49
CA MET A 67 21.39 4.80 25.49
C MET A 67 22.79 4.18 25.31
N GLU A 68 23.88 4.92 25.49
CA GLU A 68 25.24 4.39 25.52
C GLU A 68 25.44 3.39 26.68
N GLU A 69 24.86 3.67 27.86
CA GLU A 69 24.86 2.73 28.98
C GLU A 69 24.06 1.44 28.66
N VAL A 70 22.92 1.59 27.94
CA VAL A 70 22.12 0.45 27.46
C VAL A 70 22.94 -0.40 26.50
N GLU A 71 23.58 0.21 25.52
CA GLU A 71 24.39 -0.48 24.52
C GLU A 71 25.62 -1.18 25.16
N ALA A 72 26.20 -0.57 26.17
CA ALA A 72 27.28 -1.16 26.96
C ALA A 72 26.84 -2.31 27.88
N GLY A 73 25.52 -2.63 27.93
CA GLY A 73 24.99 -3.72 28.77
C GLY A 73 25.00 -3.44 30.27
N ARG A 74 25.16 -2.18 30.68
CA ARG A 74 25.22 -1.75 32.08
C ARG A 74 23.88 -1.36 32.68
N VAL A 75 22.78 -1.47 31.92
CA VAL A 75 21.44 -1.11 32.36
C VAL A 75 20.58 -2.35 32.53
N GLU A 76 19.86 -2.40 33.67
CA GLU A 76 18.86 -3.44 33.92
C GLU A 76 17.42 -2.93 33.76
N ALA A 77 17.15 -1.73 34.23
CA ALA A 77 15.86 -1.07 34.15
C ALA A 77 16.01 0.43 33.90
N ILE A 78 15.10 1.01 33.13
CA ILE A 78 14.97 2.46 32.93
C ILE A 78 13.66 2.90 33.58
N VAL A 79 13.67 3.98 34.34
CA VAL A 79 12.46 4.56 34.95
C VAL A 79 12.22 5.96 34.39
N ILE A 80 11.02 6.20 33.94
CA ILE A 80 10.55 7.50 33.42
C ILE A 80 9.23 7.88 34.10
N LYS A 81 8.91 9.18 34.14
CA LYS A 81 7.64 9.65 34.70
C LYS A 81 6.46 9.14 33.86
N ASP A 82 6.50 9.38 32.58
CA ASP A 82 5.50 8.98 31.56
C ASP A 82 6.18 8.77 30.20
N MET A 83 5.52 8.07 29.28
CA MET A 83 6.07 7.76 27.95
C MET A 83 6.40 9.01 27.11
N SER A 84 5.76 10.16 27.37
CA SER A 84 6.06 11.41 26.68
C SER A 84 7.47 11.93 27.00
N ARG A 85 8.06 11.54 28.14
CA ARG A 85 9.46 11.86 28.49
C ARG A 85 10.42 11.17 27.54
N LEU A 86 10.14 9.91 27.18
CA LEU A 86 10.94 9.18 26.19
C LEU A 86 10.89 9.85 24.81
N GLY A 87 9.72 10.29 24.38
CA GLY A 87 9.55 11.04 23.14
C GLY A 87 8.11 11.25 22.71
N ARG A 88 7.89 12.23 21.81
CA ARG A 88 6.60 12.50 21.17
C ARG A 88 6.51 11.92 19.74
N ASP A 89 7.62 11.45 19.19
CA ASP A 89 7.67 10.73 17.91
C ASP A 89 7.50 9.23 18.18
N TYR A 90 6.30 8.73 17.97
CA TYR A 90 5.93 7.34 18.26
C TYR A 90 6.78 6.31 17.51
N LEU A 91 7.24 6.61 16.28
CA LEU A 91 8.11 5.72 15.52
C LEU A 91 9.47 5.54 16.19
N LYS A 92 10.08 6.64 16.59
CA LYS A 92 11.37 6.63 17.28
C LYS A 92 11.27 6.02 18.67
N VAL A 93 10.20 6.33 19.42
CA VAL A 93 9.91 5.70 20.71
C VAL A 93 9.80 4.19 20.55
N GLY A 94 9.08 3.70 19.53
CA GLY A 94 8.98 2.26 19.28
C GLY A 94 10.30 1.61 18.90
N GLN A 95 11.17 2.28 18.15
CA GLN A 95 12.52 1.80 17.86
C GLN A 95 13.35 1.67 19.15
N VAL A 96 13.27 2.67 20.01
CA VAL A 96 13.96 2.64 21.33
C VAL A 96 13.44 1.47 22.16
N MET A 97 12.12 1.28 22.26
CA MET A 97 11.52 0.16 23.00
C MET A 97 11.96 -1.19 22.45
N GLU A 98 12.08 -1.34 21.13
CA GLU A 98 12.56 -2.57 20.51
C GLU A 98 14.04 -2.82 20.85
N VAL A 99 14.88 -1.79 20.84
CA VAL A 99 16.27 -1.89 21.30
C VAL A 99 16.34 -2.32 22.77
N LEU A 100 15.54 -1.71 23.66
CA LEU A 100 15.49 -2.09 25.08
C LEU A 100 15.06 -3.55 25.25
N ARG A 101 14.03 -3.99 24.53
CA ARG A 101 13.56 -5.37 24.53
C ARG A 101 14.63 -6.36 24.09
N GLN A 102 15.33 -6.07 22.98
CA GLN A 102 16.43 -6.92 22.48
C GLN A 102 17.59 -7.02 23.44
N ARG A 103 17.85 -5.95 24.22
CA ARG A 103 18.88 -5.91 25.24
C ARG A 103 18.43 -6.44 26.62
N GLY A 104 17.15 -6.85 26.73
CA GLY A 104 16.58 -7.34 27.99
C GLY A 104 16.47 -6.25 29.07
N VAL A 105 16.39 -4.98 28.67
CA VAL A 105 16.26 -3.84 29.59
C VAL A 105 14.79 -3.58 29.88
N ARG A 106 14.42 -3.56 31.16
CA ARG A 106 13.09 -3.25 31.65
C ARG A 106 12.79 -1.75 31.52
N LEU A 107 11.64 -1.39 30.96
CA LEU A 107 11.16 -0.01 30.91
C LEU A 107 9.95 0.16 31.83
N ILE A 108 9.99 1.19 32.69
CA ILE A 108 8.94 1.53 33.63
C ILE A 108 8.52 2.99 33.40
N ALA A 109 7.24 3.24 33.08
CA ALA A 109 6.65 4.58 33.05
C ALA A 109 5.57 4.69 34.15
N ILE A 110 5.90 5.47 35.19
CA ILE A 110 5.16 5.44 36.46
C ILE A 110 3.71 5.89 36.30
N ASN A 111 3.49 7.05 35.65
CA ASN A 111 2.15 7.64 35.51
C ASN A 111 1.27 6.88 34.52
N ASP A 112 1.89 6.23 33.55
CA ASP A 112 1.17 5.44 32.53
C ASP A 112 0.88 4.01 33.01
N GLY A 113 1.41 3.62 34.20
CA GLY A 113 1.28 2.26 34.73
C GLY A 113 2.03 1.20 33.91
N VAL A 114 2.94 1.64 33.04
CA VAL A 114 3.64 0.77 32.09
C VAL A 114 4.85 0.13 32.74
N ASP A 115 4.97 -1.21 32.62
CA ASP A 115 6.09 -1.99 33.11
C ASP A 115 6.36 -3.18 32.17
N SER A 116 7.46 -3.16 31.47
CA SER A 116 7.76 -4.18 30.44
C SER A 116 7.98 -5.60 31.00
N LEU A 117 8.10 -5.80 32.31
CA LEU A 117 8.14 -7.12 32.93
C LEU A 117 6.76 -7.67 33.31
N LYS A 118 5.76 -6.82 33.47
CA LYS A 118 4.43 -7.26 33.98
C LYS A 118 3.54 -7.91 32.90
N GLY A 119 4.03 -8.04 31.68
CA GLY A 119 3.35 -8.74 30.60
C GLY A 119 3.03 -7.88 29.40
N ASP A 120 2.67 -8.56 28.31
CA ASP A 120 2.40 -7.97 26.99
C ASP A 120 1.15 -7.05 26.96
N ASP A 121 0.25 -7.15 27.95
CA ASP A 121 -1.05 -6.47 27.94
C ASP A 121 -0.91 -4.95 28.08
N ASP A 122 0.00 -4.45 28.92
CA ASP A 122 0.19 -3.00 29.13
C ASP A 122 0.80 -2.29 27.92
N PHE A 123 1.56 -3.00 27.11
CA PHE A 123 2.17 -2.50 25.87
C PHE A 123 1.32 -2.72 24.63
N THR A 124 0.30 -3.54 24.69
CA THR A 124 -0.55 -3.89 23.54
C THR A 124 -1.21 -2.66 22.89
N PRO A 125 -1.80 -1.69 23.64
CA PRO A 125 -2.37 -0.49 23.03
C PRO A 125 -1.31 0.35 22.30
N PHE A 126 -0.12 0.50 22.89
CA PHE A 126 0.97 1.24 22.28
C PHE A 126 1.51 0.54 21.03
N ARG A 127 1.72 -0.76 21.09
CA ARG A 127 2.14 -1.60 19.96
C ARG A 127 1.14 -1.55 18.80
N ASN A 128 -0.17 -1.54 19.11
CA ASN A 128 -1.23 -1.40 18.11
C ASN A 128 -1.20 -0.03 17.42
N ILE A 129 -1.02 1.04 18.19
CA ILE A 129 -0.85 2.40 17.66
C ILE A 129 0.38 2.45 16.75
N MET A 130 1.50 1.90 17.17
CA MET A 130 2.74 1.83 16.38
C MET A 130 2.54 1.07 15.08
N ASN A 131 1.90 -0.08 15.13
CA ASN A 131 1.60 -0.88 13.94
C ASN A 131 0.70 -0.12 12.95
N GLU A 132 -0.31 0.60 13.46
CA GLU A 132 -1.17 1.45 12.60
C GLU A 132 -0.37 2.60 11.96
N PHE A 133 0.51 3.27 12.71
CA PHE A 133 1.38 4.33 12.17
C PHE A 133 2.34 3.78 11.12
N TYR A 134 2.98 2.65 11.39
CA TYR A 134 3.90 2.00 10.46
C TYR A 134 3.22 1.62 9.16
N ALA A 135 2.04 1.01 9.27
CA ALA A 135 1.22 0.65 8.12
C ALA A 135 0.78 1.88 7.32
N ARG A 136 0.41 2.97 8.00
CA ARG A 136 0.02 4.24 7.37
C ARG A 136 1.20 4.94 6.68
N ASP A 137 2.37 5.00 7.31
CA ASP A 137 3.58 5.60 6.74
C ASP A 137 4.08 4.81 5.52
N THR A 138 4.15 3.49 5.64
CA THR A 138 4.50 2.59 4.53
C THR A 138 3.52 2.77 3.37
N SER A 139 2.21 2.81 3.64
CA SER A 139 1.19 3.07 2.63
C SER A 139 1.37 4.43 1.95
N ARG A 140 1.75 5.48 2.69
CA ARG A 140 2.03 6.82 2.14
C ARG A 140 3.24 6.80 1.22
N LYS A 141 4.34 6.15 1.64
CA LYS A 141 5.56 6.01 0.84
C LYS A 141 5.30 5.24 -0.46
N ILE A 142 4.62 4.10 -0.37
CA ILE A 142 4.23 3.32 -1.56
C ILE A 142 3.39 4.18 -2.52
N ARG A 143 2.36 4.88 -2.03
CA ARG A 143 1.52 5.76 -2.86
C ARG A 143 2.32 6.87 -3.53
N SER A 144 3.30 7.46 -2.84
CA SER A 144 4.18 8.50 -3.41
C SER A 144 4.98 7.95 -4.59
N VAL A 145 5.59 6.76 -4.45
CA VAL A 145 6.33 6.09 -5.53
C VAL A 145 5.40 5.74 -6.69
N PHE A 146 4.23 5.17 -6.43
CA PHE A 146 3.24 4.87 -7.46
C PHE A 146 2.76 6.13 -8.18
N LYS A 147 2.51 7.21 -7.45
CA LYS A 147 2.13 8.51 -8.04
C LYS A 147 3.24 9.05 -8.94
N SER A 148 4.49 9.05 -8.47
CA SER A 148 5.64 9.51 -9.25
C SER A 148 5.80 8.68 -10.52
N LYS A 149 5.79 7.33 -10.40
CA LYS A 149 5.87 6.41 -11.55
C LYS A 149 4.71 6.62 -12.53
N GLY A 150 3.48 6.71 -12.02
CA GLY A 150 2.29 6.86 -12.86
C GLY A 150 2.22 8.21 -13.58
N MET A 151 2.72 9.28 -12.95
CA MET A 151 2.80 10.62 -13.56
C MET A 151 3.95 10.78 -14.56
N SER A 152 4.89 9.84 -14.61
CA SER A 152 5.96 9.81 -15.61
C SER A 152 5.58 9.06 -16.91
N GLY A 153 4.33 8.64 -17.06
CA GLY A 153 3.86 7.89 -18.24
C GLY A 153 4.20 6.40 -18.23
N LYS A 154 4.88 5.90 -17.21
CA LYS A 154 5.19 4.47 -17.09
C LYS A 154 3.95 3.68 -16.66
N HIS A 155 3.83 2.46 -17.15
CA HIS A 155 2.76 1.55 -16.72
C HIS A 155 2.86 1.25 -15.22
N LEU A 156 1.74 1.40 -14.51
CA LEU A 156 1.64 1.06 -13.09
C LEU A 156 1.38 -0.43 -12.84
N THR A 157 0.84 -1.12 -13.84
CA THR A 157 0.56 -2.56 -13.76
C THR A 157 1.80 -3.37 -14.12
N GLY A 158 2.04 -4.45 -13.40
CA GLY A 158 3.11 -5.41 -13.74
C GLY A 158 2.70 -6.42 -14.82
N THR A 159 1.47 -6.35 -15.33
CA THR A 159 0.93 -7.27 -16.33
C THR A 159 0.53 -6.52 -17.59
N VAL A 160 0.74 -7.14 -18.73
CA VAL A 160 0.28 -6.66 -20.03
C VAL A 160 -1.19 -7.03 -20.27
N ILE A 161 -1.83 -6.35 -21.19
CA ILE A 161 -3.13 -6.76 -21.73
C ILE A 161 -2.92 -7.69 -22.93
N TYR A 162 -3.92 -8.51 -23.25
CA TYR A 162 -3.90 -9.38 -24.42
C TYR A 162 -3.69 -8.57 -25.70
N GLY A 163 -2.79 -8.98 -26.56
CA GLY A 163 -2.32 -8.25 -27.74
C GLY A 163 -0.96 -7.58 -27.56
N TYR A 164 -0.42 -7.55 -26.33
CA TYR A 164 0.90 -7.00 -26.04
C TYR A 164 1.72 -7.92 -25.15
N LEU A 165 3.04 -7.79 -25.27
CA LEU A 165 4.04 -8.39 -24.38
C LEU A 165 4.96 -7.30 -23.81
N TRP A 166 5.69 -7.60 -22.75
CA TRP A 166 6.74 -6.72 -22.26
C TRP A 166 8.01 -6.88 -23.11
N ASP A 167 8.74 -5.78 -23.29
CA ASP A 167 10.12 -5.83 -23.73
C ASP A 167 11.02 -6.52 -22.66
N GLU A 168 12.27 -6.84 -23.01
CA GLU A 168 13.20 -7.54 -22.12
C GLU A 168 13.41 -6.79 -20.78
N LYS A 169 13.37 -5.46 -20.79
CA LYS A 169 13.55 -4.60 -19.61
C LYS A 169 12.26 -4.34 -18.84
N ARG A 170 11.12 -4.80 -19.36
CA ARG A 170 9.78 -4.54 -18.81
C ARG A 170 9.45 -3.05 -18.64
N GLU A 171 9.88 -2.25 -19.60
CA GLU A 171 9.63 -0.81 -19.63
C GLU A 171 8.57 -0.43 -20.65
N HIS A 172 8.49 -1.14 -21.78
CA HIS A 172 7.57 -0.85 -22.89
C HIS A 172 6.74 -2.07 -23.28
N TRP A 173 5.55 -1.82 -23.80
CA TRP A 173 4.72 -2.83 -24.42
C TRP A 173 5.06 -2.96 -25.88
N LEU A 174 5.28 -4.19 -26.33
CA LEU A 174 5.50 -4.58 -27.72
C LEU A 174 4.26 -5.30 -28.23
N VAL A 175 3.90 -5.10 -29.50
CA VAL A 175 2.77 -5.80 -30.11
C VAL A 175 3.09 -7.29 -30.22
N ASP A 176 2.18 -8.13 -29.75
CA ASP A 176 2.15 -9.56 -30.00
C ASP A 176 1.23 -9.81 -31.18
N GLU A 177 1.80 -9.98 -32.37
CA GLU A 177 1.01 -10.06 -33.61
C GLU A 177 -0.01 -11.18 -33.60
N GLU A 178 0.28 -12.35 -33.03
CA GLU A 178 -0.68 -13.46 -32.93
C GLU A 178 -1.95 -13.02 -32.17
N ALA A 179 -1.75 -12.39 -31.01
CA ALA A 179 -2.86 -11.90 -30.19
C ALA A 179 -3.48 -10.61 -30.74
N ALA A 180 -2.69 -9.74 -31.36
CA ALA A 180 -3.14 -8.49 -31.96
C ALA A 180 -4.09 -8.73 -33.14
N GLU A 181 -3.85 -9.73 -33.98
CA GLU A 181 -4.78 -10.14 -35.04
C GLU A 181 -6.14 -10.55 -34.47
N VAL A 182 -6.16 -11.27 -33.37
CA VAL A 182 -7.42 -11.65 -32.69
C VAL A 182 -8.13 -10.40 -32.15
N VAL A 183 -7.41 -9.44 -31.59
CA VAL A 183 -7.98 -8.16 -31.13
C VAL A 183 -8.59 -7.41 -32.31
N ARG A 184 -7.86 -7.23 -33.43
CA ARG A 184 -8.36 -6.58 -34.67
C ARG A 184 -9.62 -7.28 -35.18
N ARG A 185 -9.63 -8.61 -35.19
CA ARG A 185 -10.79 -9.42 -35.60
C ARG A 185 -12.02 -9.20 -34.70
N ILE A 186 -11.82 -9.08 -33.38
CA ILE A 186 -12.92 -8.79 -32.45
C ILE A 186 -13.55 -7.42 -32.77
N PHE A 187 -12.74 -6.41 -33.05
CA PHE A 187 -13.22 -5.08 -33.45
C PHE A 187 -13.96 -5.12 -34.80
N SER A 188 -13.40 -5.81 -35.81
CA SER A 188 -14.04 -5.99 -37.13
C SER A 188 -15.41 -6.67 -37.03
N LEU A 189 -15.49 -7.80 -36.32
CA LEU A 189 -16.76 -8.50 -36.11
C LEU A 189 -17.80 -7.62 -35.38
N THR A 190 -17.34 -6.72 -34.48
CA THR A 190 -18.26 -5.77 -33.84
C THR A 190 -18.78 -4.73 -34.83
N LEU A 191 -17.96 -4.25 -35.77
CA LEU A 191 -18.40 -3.35 -36.86
C LEU A 191 -19.36 -4.05 -37.83
N GLU A 192 -19.16 -5.36 -38.03
CA GLU A 192 -20.09 -6.20 -38.82
C GLU A 192 -21.44 -6.46 -38.13
N GLY A 193 -21.60 -6.00 -36.86
CA GLY A 193 -22.85 -6.10 -36.10
C GLY A 193 -22.96 -7.33 -35.19
N TYR A 194 -21.89 -8.14 -35.05
CA TYR A 194 -21.93 -9.26 -34.11
C TYR A 194 -21.87 -8.80 -32.66
N GLY A 195 -22.76 -9.35 -31.85
CA GLY A 195 -22.74 -9.13 -30.39
C GLY A 195 -21.60 -9.86 -29.67
N PRO A 196 -21.23 -9.44 -28.46
CA PRO A 196 -20.09 -10.05 -27.72
C PRO A 196 -20.22 -11.57 -27.52
N TYR A 197 -21.42 -12.09 -27.35
CA TYR A 197 -21.67 -13.54 -27.24
C TYR A 197 -21.38 -14.26 -28.55
N GLN A 198 -21.87 -13.72 -29.66
CA GLN A 198 -21.67 -14.32 -30.98
C GLN A 198 -20.19 -14.32 -31.38
N ILE A 199 -19.46 -13.23 -31.07
CA ILE A 199 -18.01 -13.14 -31.26
C ILE A 199 -17.30 -14.21 -30.42
N ALA A 200 -17.67 -14.36 -29.16
CA ALA A 200 -17.08 -15.38 -28.28
C ALA A 200 -17.33 -16.80 -28.87
N CYS A 201 -18.53 -17.11 -29.32
CA CYS A 201 -18.82 -18.40 -29.95
C CYS A 201 -18.00 -18.64 -31.24
N LYS A 202 -17.83 -17.62 -32.09
CA LYS A 202 -16.98 -17.74 -33.30
C LYS A 202 -15.54 -18.05 -32.94
N LEU A 203 -14.93 -17.30 -32.00
CA LEU A 203 -13.53 -17.51 -31.56
C LEU A 203 -13.35 -18.91 -30.93
N SER A 204 -14.34 -19.37 -30.14
CA SER A 204 -14.32 -20.71 -29.56
C SER A 204 -14.41 -21.81 -30.65
N THR A 205 -15.29 -21.65 -31.66
CA THR A 205 -15.43 -22.58 -32.77
C THR A 205 -14.14 -22.66 -33.58
N ASP A 206 -13.50 -21.54 -33.82
CA ASP A 206 -12.22 -21.43 -34.54
C ASP A 206 -11.00 -21.90 -33.69
N ARG A 207 -11.27 -22.39 -32.48
CA ARG A 207 -10.22 -22.86 -31.51
C ARG A 207 -9.11 -21.86 -31.29
N ILE A 208 -9.47 -20.60 -31.14
CA ILE A 208 -8.52 -19.56 -30.75
C ILE A 208 -8.36 -19.58 -29.22
N GLU A 209 -7.14 -19.62 -28.74
CA GLU A 209 -6.86 -19.65 -27.31
C GLU A 209 -7.34 -18.37 -26.60
N ILE A 210 -7.92 -18.56 -25.42
CA ILE A 210 -8.34 -17.43 -24.59
C ILE A 210 -7.11 -16.67 -24.05
N PRO A 211 -7.25 -15.36 -23.72
CA PRO A 211 -6.14 -14.51 -23.27
C PRO A 211 -5.29 -15.09 -22.14
N VAL A 212 -5.91 -15.81 -21.20
CA VAL A 212 -5.19 -16.39 -20.05
C VAL A 212 -4.21 -17.49 -20.49
N VAL A 213 -4.62 -18.33 -21.45
CA VAL A 213 -3.80 -19.43 -21.98
C VAL A 213 -2.67 -18.88 -22.82
N HIS A 214 -2.99 -17.98 -23.75
CA HIS A 214 -2.01 -17.34 -24.63
C HIS A 214 -0.91 -16.60 -23.81
N LEU A 215 -1.29 -15.72 -22.89
CA LEU A 215 -0.34 -14.97 -22.07
C LEU A 215 0.49 -15.88 -21.15
N ALA A 216 -0.05 -17.00 -20.70
CA ALA A 216 0.68 -17.96 -19.86
C ALA A 216 1.87 -18.59 -20.60
N ARG A 217 1.85 -18.71 -21.93
CA ARG A 217 3.01 -19.17 -22.73
C ARG A 217 4.24 -18.30 -22.55
N PHE A 218 4.02 -17.00 -22.32
CA PHE A 218 5.07 -15.99 -22.10
C PHE A 218 5.31 -15.70 -20.62
N ASN A 219 4.77 -16.53 -19.71
CA ASN A 219 4.81 -16.31 -18.27
C ASN A 219 4.15 -14.97 -17.85
N GLU A 220 3.19 -14.46 -18.63
CA GLU A 220 2.45 -13.23 -18.39
C GLU A 220 1.00 -13.51 -17.93
N GLY A 221 0.31 -12.48 -17.45
CA GLY A 221 -1.07 -12.55 -16.98
C GLY A 221 -1.24 -12.89 -15.51
N VAL A 222 -2.26 -12.32 -14.88
CA VAL A 222 -2.58 -12.46 -13.44
C VAL A 222 -2.93 -13.91 -13.07
N ASN A 223 -3.53 -14.64 -13.99
CA ASN A 223 -4.06 -15.99 -13.75
C ASN A 223 -3.21 -17.10 -14.41
N ARG A 224 -1.98 -16.81 -14.82
CA ARG A 224 -1.11 -17.74 -15.55
C ARG A 224 -0.88 -19.11 -14.88
N SER A 225 -0.94 -19.14 -13.57
CA SER A 225 -0.74 -20.38 -12.77
C SER A 225 -2.03 -21.14 -12.47
N LYS A 226 -3.19 -20.62 -12.88
CA LYS A 226 -4.46 -21.27 -12.60
C LYS A 226 -4.81 -22.29 -13.68
N PRO A 227 -5.29 -23.49 -13.32
CA PRO A 227 -5.73 -24.46 -14.29
C PRO A 227 -6.94 -23.93 -15.08
N VAL A 228 -6.87 -24.02 -16.39
CA VAL A 228 -7.93 -23.61 -17.31
C VAL A 228 -8.68 -24.87 -17.77
N LYS A 229 -10.00 -24.89 -17.56
CA LYS A 229 -10.83 -26.05 -17.96
C LYS A 229 -11.00 -26.17 -19.47
N ASP A 230 -11.20 -25.04 -20.13
CA ASP A 230 -11.37 -24.96 -21.57
C ASP A 230 -10.46 -23.85 -22.14
N PRO A 231 -9.36 -24.22 -22.82
CA PRO A 231 -8.44 -23.26 -23.42
C PRO A 231 -9.03 -22.37 -24.50
N TYR A 232 -10.16 -22.76 -25.09
CA TYR A 232 -10.83 -22.09 -26.20
C TYR A 232 -12.19 -21.49 -25.80
N GLY A 233 -12.54 -21.60 -24.52
CA GLY A 233 -13.83 -21.15 -23.98
C GLY A 233 -13.90 -19.64 -23.81
N TRP A 234 -14.09 -18.89 -24.89
CA TRP A 234 -14.26 -17.44 -24.86
C TRP A 234 -15.57 -17.05 -24.17
N GLY A 235 -15.48 -16.10 -23.24
CA GLY A 235 -16.65 -15.52 -22.59
C GLY A 235 -17.00 -14.14 -23.16
N SER A 236 -18.31 -13.83 -23.25
CA SER A 236 -18.79 -12.51 -23.69
C SER A 236 -18.20 -11.35 -22.84
N SER A 237 -17.98 -11.57 -21.55
CA SER A 237 -17.34 -10.59 -20.65
C SER A 237 -15.91 -10.29 -21.07
N THR A 238 -15.15 -11.27 -21.55
CA THR A 238 -13.79 -11.08 -22.06
C THR A 238 -13.81 -10.19 -23.30
N ILE A 239 -14.72 -10.46 -24.25
CA ILE A 239 -14.91 -9.62 -25.44
C ILE A 239 -15.26 -8.18 -25.06
N VAL A 240 -16.24 -7.99 -24.17
CA VAL A 240 -16.62 -6.66 -23.68
C VAL A 240 -15.43 -5.93 -23.02
N ASN A 241 -14.61 -6.63 -22.25
CA ASN A 241 -13.43 -6.04 -21.62
C ASN A 241 -12.34 -5.66 -22.63
N ILE A 242 -12.16 -6.44 -23.69
CA ILE A 242 -11.25 -6.10 -24.80
C ILE A 242 -11.74 -4.83 -25.49
N LEU A 243 -13.00 -4.79 -25.93
CA LEU A 243 -13.57 -3.66 -26.66
C LEU A 243 -13.60 -2.33 -25.90
N LYS A 244 -13.47 -2.35 -24.54
CA LYS A 244 -13.44 -1.15 -23.71
C LYS A 244 -12.06 -0.53 -23.54
N LYS A 245 -11.00 -1.26 -23.86
CA LYS A 245 -9.63 -0.86 -23.51
C LYS A 245 -9.07 0.16 -24.49
N ARG A 246 -8.97 1.41 -24.03
CA ARG A 246 -8.32 2.49 -24.78
C ARG A 246 -6.82 2.30 -24.94
N GLU A 247 -6.23 1.39 -24.19
CA GLU A 247 -4.83 1.02 -24.32
C GLU A 247 -4.51 0.46 -25.70
N TYR A 248 -5.48 -0.10 -26.44
CA TYR A 248 -5.29 -0.55 -27.83
C TYR A 248 -5.04 0.60 -28.82
N LEU A 249 -5.29 1.85 -28.42
CA LEU A 249 -4.95 3.06 -29.17
C LEU A 249 -3.48 3.46 -28.99
N GLY A 250 -2.68 2.68 -28.27
CA GLY A 250 -1.29 3.01 -27.97
C GLY A 250 -1.12 3.92 -26.73
N HIS A 251 -2.14 4.02 -25.88
CA HIS A 251 -2.13 4.92 -24.73
C HIS A 251 -1.87 4.19 -23.42
N THR A 252 -1.04 4.77 -22.56
CA THR A 252 -0.92 4.35 -21.16
C THR A 252 -1.98 5.07 -20.32
N ILE A 253 -2.83 4.31 -19.63
CA ILE A 253 -3.89 4.85 -18.80
C ILE A 253 -3.66 4.45 -17.35
N ASN A 254 -3.33 5.43 -16.53
CA ASN A 254 -3.03 5.24 -15.12
C ASN A 254 -4.15 5.78 -14.22
N PHE A 255 -4.14 5.38 -12.94
CA PHE A 255 -5.04 5.83 -11.87
C PHE A 255 -6.53 5.57 -12.12
N LYS A 256 -6.88 4.50 -12.86
CA LYS A 256 -8.27 4.08 -13.08
C LYS A 256 -8.99 3.67 -11.80
N THR A 257 -8.26 3.34 -10.75
CA THR A 257 -8.82 2.91 -9.47
C THR A 257 -8.18 3.67 -8.32
N ARG A 258 -8.97 3.90 -7.26
CA ARG A 258 -8.51 4.48 -5.99
C ARG A 258 -8.83 3.52 -4.84
N LYS A 259 -7.92 3.43 -3.87
CA LYS A 259 -8.12 2.67 -2.63
C LYS A 259 -7.65 3.51 -1.45
N HIS A 260 -8.52 3.78 -0.48
CA HIS A 260 -8.13 4.38 0.78
C HIS A 260 -7.48 3.35 1.72
N PHE A 261 -6.74 3.81 2.72
CA PHE A 261 -5.97 2.93 3.61
C PHE A 261 -6.83 1.86 4.31
N LYS A 262 -8.07 2.23 4.70
CA LYS A 262 -9.00 1.32 5.41
C LYS A 262 -9.94 0.55 4.49
N ASP A 263 -9.93 0.80 3.19
CA ASP A 263 -10.84 0.13 2.27
C ASP A 263 -10.41 -1.32 2.04
N LYS A 264 -11.37 -2.23 2.04
CA LYS A 264 -11.13 -3.64 1.70
C LYS A 264 -10.87 -3.81 0.19
N LYS A 265 -11.53 -3.01 -0.66
CA LYS A 265 -11.47 -3.10 -2.13
C LYS A 265 -11.10 -1.75 -2.73
N SER A 266 -10.50 -1.77 -3.93
CA SER A 266 -10.32 -0.58 -4.76
C SER A 266 -11.63 -0.27 -5.50
N HIS A 267 -11.90 1.03 -5.72
CA HIS A 267 -13.05 1.55 -6.46
C HIS A 267 -12.57 2.17 -7.77
N TYR A 268 -13.31 1.96 -8.85
CA TYR A 268 -13.08 2.67 -10.09
C TYR A 268 -13.44 4.15 -9.91
N VAL A 269 -12.61 5.02 -10.45
CA VAL A 269 -12.89 6.45 -10.56
C VAL A 269 -13.47 6.75 -11.94
N SER A 270 -14.09 7.93 -12.08
CA SER A 270 -14.63 8.39 -13.35
C SER A 270 -13.50 8.61 -14.38
N GLU A 271 -13.85 8.51 -15.68
CA GLU A 271 -12.86 8.56 -16.76
C GLU A 271 -12.14 9.91 -16.86
N ASP A 272 -12.77 11.00 -16.41
CA ASP A 272 -12.20 12.34 -16.31
C ASP A 272 -11.09 12.47 -15.25
N GLU A 273 -11.05 11.54 -14.28
CA GLU A 273 -9.96 11.47 -13.29
C GLU A 273 -8.77 10.61 -13.76
N TRP A 274 -8.88 9.93 -14.89
CA TRP A 274 -7.80 9.09 -15.38
C TRP A 274 -6.63 9.95 -15.89
N THR A 275 -5.42 9.46 -15.72
CA THR A 275 -4.25 10.09 -16.34
C THR A 275 -3.87 9.29 -17.58
N ILE A 276 -4.01 9.92 -18.74
CA ILE A 276 -3.80 9.31 -20.04
C ILE A 276 -2.52 9.91 -20.65
N PHE A 277 -1.61 9.02 -21.07
CA PHE A 277 -0.43 9.38 -21.85
C PHE A 277 -0.58 8.76 -23.23
N GLU A 278 -0.66 9.62 -24.23
CA GLU A 278 -0.90 9.21 -25.60
C GLU A 278 0.39 8.70 -26.26
N ASN A 279 0.24 7.73 -27.18
CA ASN A 279 1.29 7.23 -28.05
C ASN A 279 2.53 6.73 -27.30
N THR A 280 2.34 6.00 -26.21
CA THR A 280 3.40 5.43 -25.39
C THR A 280 3.88 4.06 -25.88
N HIS A 281 3.08 3.41 -26.73
CA HIS A 281 3.37 2.13 -27.38
C HIS A 281 2.63 2.06 -28.71
N GLU A 282 2.95 1.06 -29.53
CA GLU A 282 2.31 0.87 -30.84
C GLU A 282 0.81 0.53 -30.70
N ALA A 283 -0.03 1.20 -31.50
CA ALA A 283 -1.47 0.99 -31.48
C ALA A 283 -1.86 -0.27 -32.28
N ILE A 284 -2.72 -1.11 -31.72
CA ILE A 284 -3.32 -2.25 -32.43
C ILE A 284 -4.58 -1.82 -33.20
N ILE A 285 -5.30 -0.85 -32.69
CA ILE A 285 -6.55 -0.32 -33.23
C ILE A 285 -6.40 1.19 -33.44
N ASP A 286 -6.89 1.69 -34.58
CA ASP A 286 -6.94 3.12 -34.85
C ASP A 286 -8.11 3.79 -34.13
N GLN A 287 -8.00 5.12 -33.93
CA GLN A 287 -8.98 5.92 -33.20
C GLN A 287 -10.37 5.83 -33.84
N GLN A 288 -10.47 5.89 -35.16
CA GLN A 288 -11.74 5.87 -35.86
C GLN A 288 -12.51 4.55 -35.64
N THR A 289 -11.82 3.42 -35.78
CA THR A 289 -12.36 2.09 -35.51
C THR A 289 -12.83 1.96 -34.06
N PHE A 290 -12.02 2.44 -33.12
CA PHE A 290 -12.36 2.40 -31.69
C PHE A 290 -13.64 3.20 -31.42
N ASP A 291 -13.72 4.43 -31.89
CA ASP A 291 -14.87 5.31 -31.65
C ASP A 291 -16.16 4.77 -32.26
N LEU A 292 -16.09 4.24 -33.46
CA LEU A 292 -17.24 3.56 -34.09
C LEU A 292 -17.75 2.38 -33.27
N VAL A 293 -16.83 1.55 -32.78
CA VAL A 293 -17.19 0.42 -31.90
C VAL A 293 -17.81 0.90 -30.59
N GLN A 294 -17.29 1.97 -29.96
CA GLN A 294 -17.92 2.52 -28.75
C GLN A 294 -19.34 3.05 -29.07
N LYS A 295 -19.53 3.73 -30.20
CA LYS A 295 -20.83 4.23 -30.62
C LYS A 295 -21.86 3.10 -30.86
N ILE A 296 -21.45 2.02 -31.53
CA ILE A 296 -22.30 0.82 -31.70
C ILE A 296 -22.69 0.25 -30.34
N ARG A 297 -21.74 0.09 -29.45
CA ARG A 297 -21.98 -0.49 -28.13
C ARG A 297 -22.85 0.38 -27.21
N SER A 298 -22.80 1.69 -27.32
CA SER A 298 -23.65 2.61 -26.56
C SER A 298 -25.11 2.56 -27.01
N ASN A 299 -25.36 2.24 -28.27
CA ASN A 299 -26.69 2.21 -28.88
C ASN A 299 -27.38 0.85 -28.71
N VAL A 300 -26.76 -0.18 -28.17
CA VAL A 300 -27.37 -1.48 -27.92
C VAL A 300 -28.46 -1.35 -26.86
N ARG A 301 -29.73 -1.38 -27.28
CA ARG A 301 -30.86 -1.46 -26.35
C ARG A 301 -30.91 -2.84 -25.71
N ARG A 302 -30.86 -2.89 -24.38
CA ARG A 302 -31.18 -4.10 -23.63
C ARG A 302 -32.69 -4.27 -23.61
N TYR A 303 -33.20 -5.34 -24.20
CA TYR A 303 -34.61 -5.70 -24.04
C TYR A 303 -34.83 -6.29 -22.64
N PRO A 304 -35.93 -5.94 -21.94
CA PRO A 304 -36.34 -6.62 -20.72
C PRO A 304 -36.53 -8.12 -20.99
N ASN A 305 -36.20 -8.97 -20.00
CA ASN A 305 -36.50 -10.40 -20.09
C ASN A 305 -37.99 -10.62 -20.33
N GLY A 306 -38.36 -11.36 -21.38
CA GLY A 306 -39.75 -11.65 -21.74
C GLY A 306 -40.27 -10.95 -23.00
N TRP A 307 -39.47 -10.15 -23.69
CA TRP A 307 -39.81 -9.66 -25.03
C TRP A 307 -39.38 -10.71 -26.05
N GLY A 308 -40.33 -11.10 -26.94
CA GLY A 308 -40.11 -12.07 -28.00
C GLY A 308 -39.00 -11.65 -28.98
N GLU A 309 -38.82 -12.46 -30.03
CA GLU A 309 -37.77 -12.28 -31.04
C GLU A 309 -37.72 -10.84 -31.54
N ALA A 310 -36.52 -10.29 -31.55
CA ALA A 310 -36.27 -8.93 -32.04
C ALA A 310 -36.72 -8.86 -33.52
N ALA A 311 -37.49 -7.83 -33.87
CA ALA A 311 -37.81 -7.57 -35.26
C ALA A 311 -36.54 -7.40 -36.11
N PRO A 312 -36.53 -7.81 -37.39
CA PRO A 312 -35.31 -7.85 -38.23
C PRO A 312 -34.50 -6.54 -38.31
N LEU A 313 -35.12 -5.40 -37.98
CA LEU A 313 -34.50 -4.06 -38.01
C LEU A 313 -34.27 -3.45 -36.63
N THR A 314 -34.44 -4.22 -35.57
CA THR A 314 -34.27 -3.71 -34.22
C THR A 314 -32.79 -3.41 -33.94
N GLY A 315 -32.45 -2.13 -33.78
CA GLY A 315 -31.09 -1.65 -33.51
C GLY A 315 -30.38 -0.99 -34.68
N LEU A 316 -31.06 -0.88 -35.84
CA LEU A 316 -30.55 -0.21 -37.05
C LEU A 316 -31.02 1.25 -37.19
N LEU A 317 -31.80 1.77 -36.23
CA LEU A 317 -32.27 3.16 -36.17
C LEU A 317 -31.71 3.87 -34.95
#